data_5f855519142d4a661eb967be6e785c77
#
_entry.id   5f855519142d4a661eb967be6e785c77
#
_cell.length_a   1.000
_cell.length_b   1.000
_cell.length_c   1.000
_cell.angle_alpha   90.00
_cell.angle_beta   90.00
_cell.angle_gamma   90.00
#
_symmetry.space_group_name_H-M   'P 1'
#
loop_
_entity.id
_entity.type
_entity.pdbx_description
1 polymer ?
#
loop_
_entity_poly.entity_id
_entity_poly.type
_entity_poly.pdbx_seq_one_letter_code
_entity_poly.pdbx_strand_id
1 'polypeptide(L)'
;GTSTPQDVKHFLEPASEFIKGFHVQRIEEITQDEALDYVMRVTTALEREYKILVSFKAVREAVRLAKHFLRETPLPGSALDLLREAFAETIRKGEKVVRMEEVRAVAEREMKVPLRPVEGAEREKLLHFEEFIHERFVDQDEAVKGVARALREYRSGLARTDGTIANFLFVGPTGVGKTKLAKLIAELEFGSPKLMLRFDMSEYRSRESISRLIGSPKGEVRGTLTEAVREHPYALLLLDEFEKAHPDVVNLFLQVFDEGRLTDSSGRV
;
A
#
# COMPACT_ATOMS: atom_id res chain seq x y z
N GLY A 1 27.48 -19.66 -0.96
CA GLY A 1 26.92 -18.46 -1.58
C GLY A 1 25.54 -18.17 -1.04
N THR A 2 25.11 -16.93 -1.12
CA THR A 2 23.75 -16.47 -0.79
C THR A 2 23.14 -15.85 -2.03
N SER A 3 21.84 -16.03 -2.20
CA SER A 3 21.09 -15.47 -3.31
C SER A 3 19.62 -15.27 -2.92
N THR A 4 18.90 -14.40 -3.63
CA THR A 4 17.45 -14.27 -3.45
C THR A 4 16.71 -15.39 -4.18
N PRO A 5 15.47 -15.76 -3.77
CA PRO A 5 14.67 -16.73 -4.51
C PRO A 5 14.42 -16.32 -5.97
N GLN A 6 14.32 -15.00 -6.23
CA GLN A 6 14.14 -14.45 -7.58
C GLN A 6 15.38 -14.66 -8.44
N ASP A 7 16.57 -14.35 -7.89
CA ASP A 7 17.84 -14.52 -8.60
C ASP A 7 18.14 -16.00 -8.85
N VAL A 8 17.84 -16.88 -7.88
CA VAL A 8 17.96 -18.34 -8.06
C VAL A 8 17.10 -18.77 -9.23
N LYS A 9 15.83 -18.37 -9.28
CA LYS A 9 14.90 -18.72 -10.34
C LYS A 9 15.34 -18.18 -11.71
N HIS A 10 15.85 -16.94 -11.73
CA HIS A 10 16.16 -16.25 -12.97
C HIS A 10 17.53 -16.65 -13.55
N PHE A 11 18.55 -16.79 -12.71
CA PHE A 11 19.93 -16.98 -13.15
C PHE A 11 20.49 -18.38 -12.90
N LEU A 12 20.03 -19.05 -11.84
CA LEU A 12 20.63 -20.32 -11.42
C LEU A 12 19.82 -21.56 -11.86
N GLU A 13 18.49 -21.50 -11.83
CA GLU A 13 17.67 -22.63 -12.32
C GLU A 13 17.89 -22.96 -13.81
N PRO A 14 18.08 -21.98 -14.72
CA PRO A 14 18.44 -22.28 -16.10
C PRO A 14 19.80 -22.98 -16.23
N ALA A 15 20.73 -22.78 -15.27
CA ALA A 15 22.02 -23.42 -15.18
C ALA A 15 21.97 -24.69 -14.29
N SER A 16 21.06 -25.61 -14.62
CA SER A 16 20.71 -26.77 -13.78
C SER A 16 21.90 -27.63 -13.34
N GLU A 17 22.95 -27.75 -14.16
CA GLU A 17 24.16 -28.50 -13.80
C GLU A 17 24.97 -27.80 -12.72
N PHE A 18 24.99 -26.48 -12.72
CA PHE A 18 25.65 -25.70 -11.67
C PHE A 18 24.97 -25.86 -10.31
N ILE A 19 23.65 -25.81 -10.27
CA ILE A 19 22.88 -25.99 -9.02
C ILE A 19 23.04 -27.38 -8.42
N LYS A 20 23.21 -28.43 -9.24
CA LYS A 20 23.40 -29.81 -8.72
C LYS A 20 24.62 -29.96 -7.81
N GLY A 21 25.59 -29.06 -7.91
CA GLY A 21 26.76 -29.02 -7.04
C GLY A 21 26.52 -28.38 -5.65
N PHE A 22 25.32 -27.88 -5.37
CA PHE A 22 25.01 -27.19 -4.13
C PHE A 22 23.87 -27.85 -3.36
N HIS A 23 23.97 -27.87 -2.05
CA HIS A 23 22.83 -28.09 -1.19
C HIS A 23 22.06 -26.78 -1.03
N VAL A 24 20.93 -26.66 -1.73
CA VAL A 24 20.08 -25.47 -1.68
C VAL A 24 19.26 -25.52 -0.40
N GLN A 25 19.57 -24.60 0.53
CA GLN A 25 18.82 -24.42 1.76
C GLN A 25 17.99 -23.13 1.64
N ARG A 26 16.67 -23.24 1.72
CA ARG A 26 15.78 -22.09 1.81
C ARG A 26 15.72 -21.56 3.22
N ILE A 27 15.83 -20.26 3.35
CA ILE A 27 15.65 -19.54 4.61
C ILE A 27 14.40 -18.68 4.42
N GLU A 28 13.39 -18.92 5.22
CA GLU A 28 12.12 -18.21 5.14
C GLU A 28 12.16 -16.96 6.03
N GLU A 29 11.31 -15.99 5.71
CA GLU A 29 11.09 -14.82 6.55
C GLU A 29 10.47 -15.26 7.88
N ILE A 30 10.94 -14.67 8.99
CA ILE A 30 10.37 -14.94 10.32
C ILE A 30 8.94 -14.43 10.42
N THR A 31 8.15 -15.07 11.26
CA THR A 31 6.78 -14.67 11.55
C THR A 31 6.74 -13.30 12.26
N GLN A 32 5.57 -12.66 12.27
CA GLN A 32 5.39 -11.37 12.94
C GLN A 32 5.67 -11.46 14.44
N ASP A 33 5.31 -12.56 15.09
CA ASP A 33 5.52 -12.77 16.53
C ASP A 33 7.00 -12.99 16.83
N GLU A 34 7.69 -13.80 16.04
CA GLU A 34 9.15 -13.98 16.17
C GLU A 34 9.90 -12.67 15.89
N ALA A 35 9.44 -11.88 14.90
CA ALA A 35 10.00 -10.57 14.62
C ALA A 35 9.80 -9.61 15.80
N LEU A 36 8.63 -9.62 16.44
CA LEU A 36 8.35 -8.81 17.62
C LEU A 36 9.32 -9.14 18.76
N ASP A 37 9.49 -10.42 19.07
CA ASP A 37 10.42 -10.86 20.12
C ASP A 37 11.88 -10.48 19.81
N TYR A 38 12.28 -10.63 18.56
CA TYR A 38 13.62 -10.24 18.13
C TYR A 38 13.84 -8.74 18.24
N VAL A 39 12.92 -7.93 17.69
CA VAL A 39 12.99 -6.47 17.69
C VAL A 39 12.99 -5.95 19.13
N MET A 40 12.19 -6.51 20.04
CA MET A 40 12.22 -6.14 21.45
C MET A 40 13.59 -6.32 22.10
N ARG A 41 14.27 -7.44 21.82
CA ARG A 41 15.63 -7.69 22.33
C ARG A 41 16.64 -6.66 21.81
N VAL A 42 16.60 -6.38 20.50
CA VAL A 42 17.48 -5.38 19.86
C VAL A 42 17.16 -3.98 20.39
N THR A 43 15.89 -3.66 20.60
CA THR A 43 15.45 -2.36 21.14
C THR A 43 16.09 -2.04 22.49
N THR A 44 16.29 -3.04 23.36
CA THR A 44 16.98 -2.83 24.64
C THR A 44 18.42 -2.35 24.46
N ALA A 45 19.11 -2.77 23.41
CA ALA A 45 20.45 -2.29 23.10
C ALA A 45 20.40 -0.84 22.57
N LEU A 46 19.42 -0.53 21.70
CA LEU A 46 19.21 0.82 21.17
C LEU A 46 18.85 1.83 22.29
N GLU A 47 18.03 1.43 23.25
CA GLU A 47 17.69 2.28 24.42
C GLU A 47 18.94 2.68 25.23
N ARG A 48 19.88 1.75 25.40
CA ARG A 48 21.14 2.03 26.09
C ARG A 48 22.06 2.94 25.28
N GLU A 49 22.11 2.73 23.97
CA GLU A 49 22.94 3.51 23.04
C GLU A 49 22.44 4.96 22.96
N TYR A 50 21.15 5.13 22.71
CA TYR A 50 20.55 6.46 22.52
C TYR A 50 20.12 7.14 23.81
N LYS A 51 20.10 6.42 24.95
CA LYS A 51 19.58 6.89 26.27
C LYS A 51 18.13 7.38 26.19
N ILE A 52 17.33 6.71 25.39
CA ILE A 52 15.92 6.98 25.12
C ILE A 52 15.15 5.68 25.29
N LEU A 53 14.01 5.72 25.95
CA LEU A 53 13.13 4.57 26.13
C LEU A 53 12.21 4.38 24.91
N VAL A 54 11.77 3.15 24.69
CA VAL A 54 10.80 2.82 23.65
C VAL A 54 9.57 2.17 24.28
N SER A 55 8.39 2.66 23.94
CA SER A 55 7.17 2.02 24.40
C SER A 55 6.94 0.71 23.66
N PHE A 56 6.42 -0.30 24.36
CA PHE A 56 6.03 -1.57 23.73
C PHE A 56 5.08 -1.39 22.54
N LYS A 57 4.16 -0.39 22.66
CA LYS A 57 3.24 -0.04 21.56
C LYS A 57 3.99 0.44 20.33
N ALA A 58 5.09 1.18 20.48
CA ALA A 58 5.91 1.62 19.34
C ALA A 58 6.60 0.44 18.66
N VAL A 59 7.17 -0.50 19.42
CA VAL A 59 7.81 -1.69 18.85
C VAL A 59 6.79 -2.53 18.07
N ARG A 60 5.63 -2.81 18.66
CA ARG A 60 4.57 -3.57 18.02
C ARG A 60 4.07 -2.89 16.74
N GLU A 61 3.89 -1.57 16.79
CA GLU A 61 3.46 -0.80 15.63
C GLU A 61 4.51 -0.80 14.50
N ALA A 62 5.81 -0.70 14.83
CA ALA A 62 6.87 -0.79 13.84
C ALA A 62 6.86 -2.15 13.11
N VAL A 63 6.73 -3.26 13.84
CA VAL A 63 6.64 -4.60 13.25
C VAL A 63 5.39 -4.73 12.39
N ARG A 64 4.24 -4.23 12.86
CA ARG A 64 2.98 -4.25 12.11
C ARG A 64 3.07 -3.46 10.81
N LEU A 65 3.56 -2.23 10.87
CA LEU A 65 3.69 -1.36 9.70
C LEU A 65 4.71 -1.90 8.70
N ALA A 66 5.85 -2.39 9.19
CA ALA A 66 6.86 -3.01 8.34
C ALA A 66 6.29 -4.21 7.57
N LYS A 67 5.56 -5.11 8.23
CA LYS A 67 4.93 -6.27 7.60
C LYS A 67 3.92 -5.91 6.52
N HIS A 68 3.13 -4.86 6.75
CA HIS A 68 2.07 -4.48 5.82
C HIS A 68 2.57 -3.62 4.65
N PHE A 69 3.52 -2.73 4.88
CA PHE A 69 3.86 -1.68 3.93
C PHE A 69 5.30 -1.75 3.40
N LEU A 70 6.26 -2.32 4.16
CA LEU A 70 7.68 -2.35 3.76
C LEU A 70 8.11 -3.74 3.29
N ARG A 71 7.43 -4.28 2.30
CA ARG A 71 7.64 -5.65 1.83
C ARG A 71 8.93 -5.87 1.04
N GLU A 72 9.58 -4.82 0.57
CA GLU A 72 10.87 -4.92 -0.14
C GLU A 72 12.00 -5.34 0.80
N THR A 73 11.94 -4.93 2.07
CA THR A 73 12.88 -5.35 3.11
C THR A 73 12.16 -6.30 4.07
N PRO A 74 12.57 -7.58 4.16
CA PRO A 74 11.88 -8.54 5.02
C PRO A 74 12.07 -8.21 6.51
N LEU A 75 11.14 -8.74 7.34
CA LEU A 75 11.28 -8.73 8.79
C LEU A 75 12.50 -9.56 9.21
N PRO A 76 13.21 -9.15 10.28
CA PRO A 76 12.95 -8.02 11.19
C PRO A 76 13.62 -6.70 10.74
N GLY A 77 14.36 -6.69 9.63
CA GLY A 77 15.16 -5.55 9.17
C GLY A 77 14.34 -4.28 9.03
N SER A 78 13.26 -4.31 8.26
CA SER A 78 12.38 -3.17 8.00
C SER A 78 11.79 -2.55 9.28
N ALA A 79 11.42 -3.39 10.26
CA ALA A 79 10.90 -2.89 11.54
C ALA A 79 11.99 -2.19 12.38
N LEU A 80 13.23 -2.70 12.35
CA LEU A 80 14.37 -2.07 13.02
C LEU A 80 14.75 -0.74 12.37
N ASP A 81 14.67 -0.65 11.06
CA ASP A 81 14.97 0.61 10.35
C ASP A 81 13.92 1.68 10.68
N LEU A 82 12.63 1.34 10.70
CA LEU A 82 11.58 2.26 11.19
C LEU A 82 11.85 2.72 12.63
N LEU A 83 12.26 1.84 13.52
CA LEU A 83 12.57 2.21 14.90
C LEU A 83 13.79 3.12 14.98
N ARG A 84 14.88 2.86 14.24
CA ARG A 84 16.07 3.72 14.20
C ARG A 84 15.72 5.13 13.76
N GLU A 85 14.91 5.26 12.71
CA GLU A 85 14.42 6.57 12.26
C GLU A 85 13.53 7.25 13.31
N ALA A 86 12.67 6.48 14.02
CA ALA A 86 11.85 7.00 15.09
C ALA A 86 12.70 7.47 16.30
N PHE A 87 13.79 6.76 16.62
CA PHE A 87 14.78 7.23 17.62
C PHE A 87 15.40 8.57 17.19
N ALA A 88 15.87 8.67 15.94
CA ALA A 88 16.45 9.89 15.40
C ALA A 88 15.46 11.07 15.44
N GLU A 89 14.19 10.83 15.12
CA GLU A 89 13.12 11.83 15.20
C GLU A 89 12.88 12.28 16.65
N THR A 90 12.82 11.32 17.58
CA THR A 90 12.63 11.58 19.02
C THR A 90 13.77 12.43 19.59
N ILE A 91 15.02 12.14 19.18
CA ILE A 91 16.20 12.94 19.56
C ILE A 91 16.08 14.38 19.03
N ARG A 92 15.68 14.54 17.76
CA ARG A 92 15.50 15.89 17.17
C ARG A 92 14.46 16.72 17.89
N LYS A 93 13.42 16.08 18.41
CA LYS A 93 12.38 16.75 19.22
C LYS A 93 12.79 17.01 20.66
N GLY A 94 13.91 16.47 21.12
CA GLY A 94 14.36 16.56 22.51
C GLY A 94 13.53 15.71 23.49
N GLU A 95 12.79 14.74 22.96
CA GLU A 95 11.99 13.81 23.75
C GLU A 95 12.83 12.62 24.22
N LYS A 96 12.35 11.94 25.28
CA LYS A 96 13.08 10.81 25.91
C LYS A 96 12.38 9.46 25.74
N VAL A 97 11.27 9.41 25.03
CA VAL A 97 10.50 8.20 24.84
C VAL A 97 10.00 8.13 23.40
N VAL A 98 10.36 7.06 22.69
CA VAL A 98 9.77 6.74 21.38
C VAL A 98 8.38 6.15 21.63
N ARG A 99 7.35 6.84 21.17
CA ARG A 99 5.96 6.39 21.22
C ARG A 99 5.51 5.89 19.85
N MET A 100 4.32 5.36 19.81
CA MET A 100 3.69 4.89 18.58
C MET A 100 3.53 6.02 17.54
N GLU A 101 3.30 7.23 17.99
CA GLU A 101 3.12 8.43 17.18
C GLU A 101 4.38 8.77 16.38
N GLU A 102 5.58 8.63 16.98
CA GLU A 102 6.85 8.84 16.30
C GLU A 102 7.08 7.80 15.22
N VAL A 103 6.79 6.52 15.51
CA VAL A 103 6.89 5.43 14.52
C VAL A 103 5.94 5.66 13.35
N ARG A 104 4.69 6.06 13.63
CA ARG A 104 3.71 6.38 12.58
C ARG A 104 4.15 7.57 11.75
N ALA A 105 4.66 8.63 12.36
CA ALA A 105 5.14 9.81 11.63
C ALA A 105 6.30 9.48 10.68
N VAL A 106 7.21 8.61 11.10
CA VAL A 106 8.28 8.11 10.23
C VAL A 106 7.71 7.26 9.10
N ALA A 107 6.84 6.32 9.43
CA ALA A 107 6.22 5.44 8.47
C ALA A 107 5.38 6.21 7.42
N GLU A 108 4.61 7.22 7.84
CA GLU A 108 3.89 8.12 6.92
C GLU A 108 4.81 8.79 5.90
N ARG A 109 5.98 9.26 6.37
CA ARG A 109 6.96 9.90 5.50
C ARG A 109 7.60 8.92 4.52
N GLU A 110 7.97 7.73 4.98
CA GLU A 110 8.62 6.71 4.16
C GLU A 110 7.64 6.08 3.13
N MET A 111 6.44 5.79 3.58
CA MET A 111 5.43 5.07 2.80
C MET A 111 4.52 6.01 2.00
N LYS A 112 4.55 7.31 2.28
CA LYS A 112 3.62 8.32 1.71
C LYS A 112 2.13 7.97 1.94
N VAL A 113 1.83 7.29 3.05
CA VAL A 113 0.49 6.84 3.43
C VAL A 113 0.11 7.48 4.76
N PRO A 114 -1.01 8.20 4.89
CA PRO A 114 -1.45 8.74 6.17
C PRO A 114 -1.87 7.60 7.12
N LEU A 115 -1.17 7.47 8.24
CA LEU A 115 -1.40 6.42 9.25
C LEU A 115 -2.02 6.94 10.54
N ARG A 116 -2.18 8.27 10.65
CA ARG A 116 -2.78 8.90 11.83
C ARG A 116 -4.30 8.84 11.76
N PRO A 117 -4.97 8.75 12.91
CA PRO A 117 -6.40 9.00 12.96
C PRO A 117 -6.71 10.39 12.39
N VAL A 118 -7.80 10.48 11.68
CA VAL A 118 -8.27 11.75 11.12
C VAL A 118 -8.66 12.68 12.29
N GLU A 119 -7.91 13.77 12.49
CA GLU A 119 -8.15 14.75 13.54
C GLU A 119 -8.44 16.13 12.96
N GLY A 120 -9.20 16.94 13.71
CA GLY A 120 -9.44 18.35 13.38
C GLY A 120 -10.06 18.59 12.00
N ALA A 121 -9.41 19.40 11.17
CA ALA A 121 -9.91 19.84 9.88
C ALA A 121 -10.19 18.71 8.86
N GLU A 122 -9.47 17.61 8.94
CA GLU A 122 -9.74 16.44 8.08
C GLU A 122 -11.01 15.71 8.50
N ARG A 123 -11.28 15.64 9.81
CA ARG A 123 -12.53 15.08 10.33
C ARG A 123 -13.73 15.95 9.91
N GLU A 124 -13.60 17.25 9.96
CA GLU A 124 -14.62 18.17 9.46
C GLU A 124 -14.86 18.00 7.97
N LYS A 125 -13.82 17.88 7.16
CA LYS A 125 -13.96 17.61 5.71
C LYS A 125 -14.75 16.33 5.43
N LEU A 126 -14.53 15.27 6.19
CA LEU A 126 -15.28 14.01 6.04
C LEU A 126 -16.73 14.13 6.52
N LEU A 127 -17.01 14.94 7.55
CA LEU A 127 -18.36 15.22 8.00
C LEU A 127 -19.13 16.04 6.94
N HIS A 128 -18.46 16.98 6.30
CA HIS A 128 -18.99 17.85 5.24
C HIS A 128 -18.68 17.33 3.82
N PHE A 129 -18.37 16.06 3.68
CA PHE A 129 -17.99 15.44 2.40
C PHE A 129 -19.05 15.66 1.32
N GLU A 130 -20.31 15.47 1.66
CA GLU A 130 -21.43 15.63 0.74
C GLU A 130 -21.56 17.08 0.29
N GLU A 131 -21.47 18.04 1.22
CA GLU A 131 -21.52 19.48 0.93
C GLU A 131 -20.39 19.91 -0.02
N PHE A 132 -19.15 19.46 0.25
CA PHE A 132 -18.00 19.75 -0.60
C PHE A 132 -18.17 19.20 -2.02
N ILE A 133 -18.72 18.01 -2.16
CA ILE A 133 -18.97 17.40 -3.47
C ILE A 133 -20.08 18.20 -4.17
N HIS A 134 -21.18 18.52 -3.48
CA HIS A 134 -22.32 19.25 -4.07
C HIS A 134 -21.99 20.67 -4.49
N GLU A 135 -21.01 21.34 -3.89
CA GLU A 135 -20.51 22.63 -4.36
C GLU A 135 -19.97 22.59 -5.81
N ARG A 136 -19.47 21.42 -6.24
CA ARG A 136 -18.74 21.26 -7.51
C ARG A 136 -19.34 20.21 -8.44
N PHE A 137 -20.30 19.45 -7.93
CA PHE A 137 -20.95 18.34 -8.63
C PHE A 137 -22.45 18.45 -8.46
N VAL A 138 -23.13 18.77 -9.54
CA VAL A 138 -24.58 18.99 -9.56
C VAL A 138 -25.28 17.64 -9.72
N ASP A 139 -26.34 17.45 -8.95
CA ASP A 139 -27.14 16.21 -8.88
C ASP A 139 -26.38 14.97 -8.45
N GLN A 140 -26.94 13.79 -8.60
CA GLN A 140 -26.35 12.49 -8.23
C GLN A 140 -26.23 12.26 -6.71
N ASP A 141 -27.17 12.77 -5.93
CA ASP A 141 -27.19 12.69 -4.44
C ASP A 141 -26.96 11.28 -3.92
N GLU A 142 -27.59 10.28 -4.51
CA GLU A 142 -27.45 8.89 -4.09
C GLU A 142 -26.02 8.37 -4.27
N ALA A 143 -25.36 8.73 -5.38
CA ALA A 143 -23.96 8.34 -5.62
C ALA A 143 -23.02 9.02 -4.61
N VAL A 144 -23.23 10.30 -4.35
CA VAL A 144 -22.44 11.09 -3.38
C VAL A 144 -22.61 10.54 -1.97
N LYS A 145 -23.84 10.29 -1.53
CA LYS A 145 -24.15 9.68 -0.22
C LYS A 145 -23.55 8.29 -0.07
N GLY A 146 -23.62 7.45 -1.12
CA GLY A 146 -23.02 6.12 -1.12
C GLY A 146 -21.52 6.15 -0.91
N VAL A 147 -20.82 7.06 -1.61
CA VAL A 147 -19.37 7.25 -1.45
C VAL A 147 -19.04 7.78 -0.06
N ALA A 148 -19.73 8.82 0.40
CA ALA A 148 -19.53 9.44 1.69
C ALA A 148 -19.71 8.42 2.84
N ARG A 149 -20.72 7.56 2.73
CA ARG A 149 -20.97 6.48 3.72
C ARG A 149 -19.81 5.49 3.76
N ALA A 150 -19.37 4.97 2.61
CA ALA A 150 -18.30 3.98 2.57
C ALA A 150 -16.98 4.52 3.11
N LEU A 151 -16.63 5.78 2.79
CA LEU A 151 -15.41 6.43 3.32
C LEU A 151 -15.51 6.66 4.83
N ARG A 152 -16.68 7.06 5.34
CA ARG A 152 -16.91 7.20 6.80
C ARG A 152 -16.81 5.84 7.53
N GLU A 153 -17.36 4.77 6.97
CA GLU A 153 -17.27 3.41 7.53
C GLU A 153 -15.82 2.95 7.61
N TYR A 154 -15.03 3.16 6.56
CA TYR A 154 -13.59 2.86 6.58
C TYR A 154 -12.85 3.64 7.67
N ARG A 155 -13.04 4.95 7.71
CA ARG A 155 -12.34 5.85 8.65
C ARG A 155 -12.76 5.64 10.11
N SER A 156 -13.96 5.13 10.37
CA SER A 156 -14.41 4.78 11.71
C SER A 156 -13.77 3.50 12.26
N GLY A 157 -13.01 2.76 11.43
CA GLY A 157 -12.42 1.48 11.79
C GLY A 157 -13.43 0.31 11.81
N LEU A 158 -14.62 0.52 11.28
CA LEU A 158 -15.66 -0.52 11.15
C LEU A 158 -15.48 -1.37 9.89
N ALA A 159 -14.74 -0.87 8.90
CA ALA A 159 -14.40 -1.61 7.70
C ALA A 159 -13.19 -2.54 7.93
N ARG A 160 -13.02 -3.53 7.04
CA ARG A 160 -11.83 -4.40 7.03
C ARG A 160 -10.56 -3.55 6.93
N THR A 161 -9.58 -3.87 7.75
CA THR A 161 -8.26 -3.21 7.74
C THR A 161 -7.33 -3.74 6.66
N ASP A 162 -7.64 -4.93 6.14
CA ASP A 162 -6.87 -5.59 5.11
C ASP A 162 -7.60 -5.44 3.76
N GLY A 163 -6.96 -4.79 2.81
CA GLY A 163 -7.52 -4.62 1.47
C GLY A 163 -7.63 -3.17 1.01
N THR A 164 -8.46 -2.97 0.01
CA THR A 164 -8.80 -1.63 -0.51
C THR A 164 -9.69 -0.87 0.47
N ILE A 165 -9.53 0.46 0.53
CA ILE A 165 -10.38 1.34 1.36
C ILE A 165 -11.86 1.15 1.01
N ALA A 166 -12.18 1.21 -0.27
CA ALA A 166 -13.51 0.92 -0.82
C ALA A 166 -13.40 0.66 -2.33
N ASN A 167 -14.31 -0.15 -2.85
CA ASN A 167 -14.44 -0.40 -4.27
C ASN A 167 -15.80 0.16 -4.74
N PHE A 168 -15.76 1.05 -5.73
CA PHE A 168 -16.95 1.67 -6.29
C PHE A 168 -17.09 1.30 -7.76
N LEU A 169 -18.31 0.93 -8.17
CA LEU A 169 -18.67 0.78 -9.56
C LEU A 169 -19.65 1.90 -9.95
N PHE A 170 -19.17 2.88 -10.75
CA PHE A 170 -20.02 3.95 -11.26
C PHE A 170 -20.64 3.54 -12.59
N VAL A 171 -21.94 3.30 -12.59
CA VAL A 171 -22.72 2.90 -13.78
C VAL A 171 -23.57 4.07 -14.25
N GLY A 172 -23.51 4.37 -15.54
CA GLY A 172 -24.30 5.43 -16.15
C GLY A 172 -23.80 5.84 -17.54
N PRO A 173 -24.58 6.63 -18.29
CA PRO A 173 -24.21 7.11 -19.63
C PRO A 173 -22.90 7.89 -19.66
N THR A 174 -22.33 8.07 -20.83
CA THR A 174 -21.18 8.94 -21.03
C THR A 174 -21.54 10.40 -20.73
N GLY A 175 -20.64 11.14 -20.08
CA GLY A 175 -20.84 12.57 -19.79
C GLY A 175 -21.58 12.89 -18.49
N VAL A 176 -22.13 11.93 -17.75
CA VAL A 176 -22.84 12.18 -16.46
C VAL A 176 -21.90 12.52 -15.28
N GLY A 177 -20.60 12.54 -15.50
CA GLY A 177 -19.64 13.02 -14.48
C GLY A 177 -18.92 11.93 -13.67
N LYS A 178 -18.96 10.64 -14.06
CA LYS A 178 -18.28 9.53 -13.35
C LYS A 178 -16.81 9.85 -13.02
N THR A 179 -16.03 10.26 -14.02
CA THR A 179 -14.62 10.63 -13.85
C THR A 179 -14.44 11.91 -13.03
N LYS A 180 -15.39 12.85 -13.09
CA LYS A 180 -15.37 14.08 -12.27
C LYS A 180 -15.56 13.73 -10.79
N LEU A 181 -16.51 12.85 -10.48
CA LEU A 181 -16.73 12.37 -9.12
C LEU A 181 -15.47 11.66 -8.57
N ALA A 182 -14.86 10.78 -9.36
CA ALA A 182 -13.59 10.14 -8.97
C ALA A 182 -12.47 11.15 -8.66
N LYS A 183 -12.34 12.23 -9.45
CA LYS A 183 -11.37 13.30 -9.17
C LYS A 183 -11.66 14.05 -7.87
N LEU A 184 -12.93 14.33 -7.57
CA LEU A 184 -13.32 14.99 -6.33
C LEU A 184 -13.08 14.11 -5.12
N ILE A 185 -13.30 12.79 -5.23
CA ILE A 185 -12.93 11.81 -4.20
C ILE A 185 -11.41 11.81 -3.97
N ALA A 186 -10.63 11.80 -5.06
CA ALA A 186 -9.17 11.84 -4.95
C ALA A 186 -8.68 13.14 -4.27
N GLU A 187 -9.28 14.27 -4.59
CA GLU A 187 -8.95 15.55 -3.95
C GLU A 187 -9.28 15.55 -2.45
N LEU A 188 -10.44 15.01 -2.08
CA LEU A 188 -10.88 14.97 -0.68
C LEU A 188 -10.13 13.95 0.17
N GLU A 189 -10.03 12.72 -0.31
CA GLU A 189 -9.48 11.61 0.47
C GLU A 189 -7.94 11.62 0.50
N PHE A 190 -7.32 11.98 -0.62
CA PHE A 190 -5.86 11.94 -0.79
C PHE A 190 -5.23 13.34 -0.85
N GLY A 191 -6.01 14.42 -0.76
CA GLY A 191 -5.54 15.79 -0.75
C GLY A 191 -5.13 16.36 -2.12
N SER A 192 -5.19 15.57 -3.19
CA SER A 192 -4.84 16.01 -4.53
C SER A 192 -5.53 15.19 -5.62
N PRO A 193 -6.12 15.82 -6.65
CA PRO A 193 -6.65 15.10 -7.80
C PRO A 193 -5.56 14.41 -8.63
N LYS A 194 -4.27 14.72 -8.41
CA LYS A 194 -3.13 14.06 -9.05
C LYS A 194 -2.89 12.66 -8.48
N LEU A 195 -3.40 12.36 -7.29
CA LEU A 195 -3.37 11.03 -6.68
C LEU A 195 -4.51 10.13 -7.19
N MET A 196 -5.06 10.46 -8.35
CA MET A 196 -5.93 9.59 -9.12
C MET A 196 -5.12 8.94 -10.25
N LEU A 197 -4.81 7.67 -10.08
CA LEU A 197 -4.15 6.82 -11.07
C LEU A 197 -5.22 6.31 -12.06
N ARG A 198 -5.21 6.82 -13.28
CA ARG A 198 -6.20 6.47 -14.31
C ARG A 198 -5.63 5.48 -15.31
N PHE A 199 -6.35 4.38 -15.51
CA PHE A 199 -6.07 3.38 -16.52
C PHE A 199 -7.30 3.23 -17.43
N ASP A 200 -7.09 3.43 -18.74
CA ASP A 200 -8.09 3.17 -19.76
C ASP A 200 -8.05 1.67 -20.10
N MET A 201 -9.04 0.93 -19.64
CA MET A 201 -9.09 -0.52 -19.84
C MET A 201 -9.33 -0.92 -21.29
N SER A 202 -9.72 0.01 -22.16
CA SER A 202 -9.79 -0.23 -23.59
C SER A 202 -8.43 -0.51 -24.23
N GLU A 203 -7.32 -0.14 -23.59
CA GLU A 203 -5.95 -0.46 -24.00
C GLU A 203 -5.54 -1.89 -23.63
N TYR A 204 -6.33 -2.58 -22.79
CA TYR A 204 -6.02 -3.89 -22.21
C TYR A 204 -7.02 -4.96 -22.68
N ARG A 205 -7.37 -4.94 -23.98
CA ARG A 205 -8.34 -5.87 -24.60
C ARG A 205 -7.76 -7.24 -24.96
N SER A 206 -6.46 -7.35 -25.08
CA SER A 206 -5.79 -8.59 -25.43
C SER A 206 -5.09 -9.22 -24.23
N ARG A 207 -4.86 -10.53 -24.29
CA ARG A 207 -4.15 -11.27 -23.25
C ARG A 207 -2.70 -10.78 -23.07
N GLU A 208 -2.06 -10.40 -24.16
CA GLU A 208 -0.68 -9.89 -24.17
C GLU A 208 -0.57 -8.57 -23.39
N SER A 209 -1.65 -7.81 -23.31
CA SER A 209 -1.68 -6.54 -22.58
C SER A 209 -1.52 -6.70 -21.06
N ILE A 210 -1.73 -7.89 -20.49
CA ILE A 210 -1.48 -8.21 -19.08
C ILE A 210 -0.04 -7.88 -18.72
N SER A 211 0.92 -8.26 -19.57
CA SER A 211 2.35 -7.99 -19.33
C SER A 211 2.66 -6.49 -19.28
N ARG A 212 1.88 -5.64 -19.97
CA ARG A 212 2.02 -4.17 -19.84
C ARG A 212 1.48 -3.67 -18.51
N LEU A 213 0.46 -4.33 -17.98
CA LEU A 213 -0.19 -3.91 -16.74
C LEU A 213 0.63 -4.30 -15.49
N ILE A 214 1.08 -5.57 -15.42
CA ILE A 214 1.77 -6.14 -14.24
C ILE A 214 3.25 -6.49 -14.48
N GLY A 215 3.78 -6.18 -15.65
CA GLY A 215 5.16 -6.50 -16.04
C GLY A 215 5.30 -7.87 -16.73
N SER A 216 6.47 -8.13 -17.30
CA SER A 216 6.80 -9.43 -17.88
C SER A 216 7.56 -10.31 -16.89
N PRO A 217 7.40 -11.66 -16.96
CA PRO A 217 8.09 -12.58 -16.04
C PRO A 217 9.62 -12.48 -16.10
N LYS A 218 10.17 -12.04 -17.21
CA LYS A 218 11.62 -11.85 -17.41
C LYS A 218 12.11 -10.46 -16.99
N GLY A 219 11.22 -9.58 -16.51
CA GLY A 219 11.58 -8.22 -16.13
C GLY A 219 11.89 -7.27 -17.30
N GLU A 220 11.69 -7.70 -18.54
CA GLU A 220 11.94 -6.89 -19.75
C GLU A 220 10.95 -5.73 -19.87
N VAL A 221 9.73 -5.91 -19.39
CA VAL A 221 8.67 -4.90 -19.37
C VAL A 221 8.25 -4.66 -17.92
N ARG A 222 8.34 -3.41 -17.48
CA ARG A 222 7.79 -2.99 -16.18
C ARG A 222 6.29 -2.83 -16.28
N GLY A 223 5.55 -3.25 -15.24
CA GLY A 223 4.11 -3.14 -15.22
C GLY A 223 3.68 -1.71 -14.92
N THR A 224 2.86 -1.14 -15.79
CA THR A 224 2.39 0.25 -15.63
C THR A 224 1.57 0.44 -14.36
N LEU A 225 0.70 -0.53 -14.01
CA LEU A 225 -0.11 -0.49 -12.80
C LEU A 225 0.75 -0.70 -11.55
N THR A 226 1.58 -1.73 -11.57
CA THR A 226 2.41 -2.09 -10.40
C THR A 226 3.43 -1.00 -10.06
N GLU A 227 4.04 -0.36 -11.05
CA GLU A 227 4.94 0.77 -10.82
C GLU A 227 4.18 2.01 -10.31
N ALA A 228 3.03 2.35 -10.93
CA ALA A 228 2.24 3.49 -10.48
C ALA A 228 1.75 3.35 -9.03
N VAL A 229 1.32 2.14 -8.63
CA VAL A 229 0.91 1.87 -7.23
C VAL A 229 2.10 1.89 -6.27
N ARG A 230 3.29 1.47 -6.69
CA ARG A 230 4.50 1.61 -5.86
C ARG A 230 4.91 3.06 -5.64
N GLU A 231 4.82 3.88 -6.69
CA GLU A 231 5.11 5.31 -6.56
C GLU A 231 4.09 6.04 -5.69
N HIS A 232 2.84 5.61 -5.76
CA HIS A 232 1.71 6.21 -5.05
C HIS A 232 0.86 5.13 -4.37
N PRO A 233 1.33 4.53 -3.27
CA PRO A 233 0.63 3.43 -2.59
C PRO A 233 -0.69 3.86 -1.92
N TYR A 234 -0.88 5.16 -1.70
CA TYR A 234 -2.10 5.76 -1.20
C TYR A 234 -2.69 6.69 -2.26
N ALA A 235 -3.51 6.12 -3.12
CA ALA A 235 -4.09 6.80 -4.27
C ALA A 235 -5.45 6.20 -4.65
N LEU A 236 -6.22 6.93 -5.44
CA LEU A 236 -7.43 6.43 -6.08
C LEU A 236 -7.05 5.79 -7.41
N LEU A 237 -7.38 4.52 -7.57
CA LEU A 237 -7.26 3.82 -8.84
C LEU A 237 -8.57 3.92 -9.62
N LEU A 238 -8.55 4.60 -10.76
CA LEU A 238 -9.68 4.68 -11.69
C LEU A 238 -9.44 3.76 -12.88
N LEU A 239 -10.27 2.72 -12.99
CA LEU A 239 -10.32 1.82 -14.13
C LEU A 239 -11.44 2.28 -15.05
N ASP A 240 -11.10 3.03 -16.09
CA ASP A 240 -12.08 3.59 -17.03
C ASP A 240 -12.39 2.55 -18.12
N GLU A 241 -13.65 2.49 -18.57
CA GLU A 241 -14.13 1.52 -19.57
C GLU A 241 -13.82 0.05 -19.20
N PHE A 242 -14.01 -0.31 -17.92
CA PHE A 242 -13.61 -1.60 -17.34
C PHE A 242 -14.20 -2.79 -18.08
N GLU A 243 -15.41 -2.63 -18.67
CA GLU A 243 -16.08 -3.66 -19.47
C GLU A 243 -15.37 -4.02 -20.78
N LYS A 244 -14.42 -3.18 -21.21
CA LYS A 244 -13.63 -3.44 -22.43
C LYS A 244 -12.36 -4.25 -22.19
N ALA A 245 -11.98 -4.48 -20.95
CA ALA A 245 -10.80 -5.25 -20.60
C ALA A 245 -10.94 -6.72 -20.98
N HIS A 246 -9.78 -7.37 -21.27
CA HIS A 246 -9.76 -8.82 -21.46
C HIS A 246 -10.20 -9.53 -20.16
N PRO A 247 -10.94 -10.66 -20.23
CA PRO A 247 -11.40 -11.38 -19.03
C PRO A 247 -10.27 -11.73 -18.04
N ASP A 248 -9.09 -12.10 -18.53
CA ASP A 248 -7.96 -12.40 -17.66
C ASP A 248 -7.45 -11.15 -16.91
N VAL A 249 -7.59 -9.94 -17.49
CA VAL A 249 -7.30 -8.67 -16.80
C VAL A 249 -8.35 -8.41 -15.72
N VAL A 250 -9.64 -8.66 -16.02
CA VAL A 250 -10.72 -8.54 -15.03
C VAL A 250 -10.47 -9.47 -13.84
N ASN A 251 -10.11 -10.73 -14.10
CA ASN A 251 -9.79 -11.72 -13.06
C ASN A 251 -8.61 -11.28 -12.17
N LEU A 252 -7.64 -10.57 -12.73
CA LEU A 252 -6.52 -10.04 -11.97
C LEU A 252 -6.97 -9.03 -10.89
N PHE A 253 -7.97 -8.21 -11.20
CA PHE A 253 -8.51 -7.26 -10.24
C PHE A 253 -9.34 -7.90 -9.13
N LEU A 254 -9.79 -9.16 -9.25
CA LEU A 254 -10.45 -9.86 -8.14
C LEU A 254 -9.53 -9.97 -6.92
N GLN A 255 -8.22 -10.22 -7.12
CA GLN A 255 -7.25 -10.20 -6.02
C GLN A 255 -7.15 -8.83 -5.35
N VAL A 256 -7.17 -7.77 -6.17
CA VAL A 256 -7.11 -6.39 -5.63
C VAL A 256 -8.34 -6.08 -4.80
N PHE A 257 -9.53 -6.49 -5.26
CA PHE A 257 -10.77 -6.21 -4.54
C PHE A 257 -10.92 -7.01 -3.25
N ASP A 258 -10.48 -8.28 -3.24
CA ASP A 258 -10.59 -9.17 -2.08
C ASP A 258 -9.48 -8.93 -1.06
N GLU A 259 -8.23 -8.88 -1.52
CA GLU A 259 -7.05 -8.91 -0.66
C GLU A 259 -6.29 -7.57 -0.63
N GLY A 260 -6.70 -6.59 -1.45
CA GLY A 260 -6.04 -5.29 -1.59
C GLY A 260 -4.59 -5.38 -2.07
N ARG A 261 -4.24 -6.47 -2.73
CA ARG A 261 -2.89 -6.72 -3.22
C ARG A 261 -2.89 -7.23 -4.65
N LEU A 262 -1.78 -7.00 -5.33
CA LEU A 262 -1.54 -7.48 -6.67
C LEU A 262 -0.12 -8.03 -6.75
N THR A 263 0.02 -9.27 -7.23
CA THR A 263 1.32 -9.86 -7.49
C THR A 263 1.76 -9.54 -8.91
N ASP A 264 2.93 -8.92 -9.06
CA ASP A 264 3.51 -8.70 -10.39
C ASP A 264 4.01 -10.02 -10.99
N SER A 265 4.35 -10.00 -12.27
CA SER A 265 4.79 -11.21 -12.99
C SER A 265 6.17 -11.72 -12.55
N SER A 266 6.92 -10.94 -11.75
CA SER A 266 8.17 -11.40 -11.11
C SER A 266 7.93 -12.02 -9.72
N GLY A 267 6.67 -12.08 -9.25
CA GLY A 267 6.30 -12.64 -7.94
C GLY A 267 6.40 -11.64 -6.78
N ARG A 268 6.58 -10.33 -7.07
CA ARG A 268 6.55 -9.27 -6.05
C ARG A 268 5.11 -8.84 -5.80
N VAL A 269 4.78 -8.60 -4.55
CA VAL A 269 3.43 -8.17 -4.12
C VAL A 269 3.41 -6.68 -3.81
#